data_11d567a4b2cd4053e09b03b36852c7dd
#
_entry.id   11d567a4b2cd4053e09b03b36852c7dd
#
_cell.length_a   1.000
_cell.length_b   1.000
_cell.length_c   1.000
_cell.angle_alpha   90.00
_cell.angle_beta   90.00
_cell.angle_gamma   90.00
#
_symmetry.space_group_name_H-M   'P 1'
#
loop_
_entity.id
_entity.type
_entity.pdbx_description
1 polymer ?
#
loop_
_entity_poly.entity_id
_entity_poly.type
_entity_poly.pdbx_seq_one_letter_code
_entity_poly.pdbx_strand_id
1 'polypeptide(L)'
;MKIGNVEFGERPVFLAPMEDVTDIGFRLLCKRFGAAMVYTEFVSAEALIRDVKSTIQKLTISDTERPVGIQIYGRDVEAMVEAAKIVEQAGPDVIDLNFGCPVKKVAGKGAGAGMLQNIPKMLEITQKVVEAVSLPVTVKTRLGWNHEQLIITQLAEQLQDCGIKALTIHGRTRSQMYTGDADWTLIGEVKRNPRIHIPIIGNGDIHSLDEADKAFDTYGVDAVMIGRATFGCPWIFSHEELTFNQKLDILEELLRINVERIDEKRGILHTRRHLAATPIFKGIPDFRQTRIAMLRAETMDDLLRILEEVRTRLG
;
A
#
# COMPACT_ATOMS: atom_id res chain seq x y z
N MET A 1 -6.87 5.76 -17.40
CA MET A 1 -7.52 6.60 -16.39
C MET A 1 -6.62 7.74 -15.96
N LYS A 2 -7.10 8.73 -15.19
CA LYS A 2 -6.31 9.91 -14.77
C LYS A 2 -6.58 10.28 -13.31
N ILE A 3 -5.53 10.59 -12.55
CA ILE A 3 -5.62 11.13 -11.18
C ILE A 3 -4.94 12.49 -11.18
N GLY A 4 -5.70 13.57 -11.10
CA GLY A 4 -5.17 14.91 -11.30
C GLY A 4 -4.49 15.05 -12.67
N ASN A 5 -3.19 15.33 -12.66
CA ASN A 5 -2.37 15.43 -13.87
C ASN A 5 -1.65 14.13 -14.25
N VAL A 6 -1.77 13.08 -13.44
CA VAL A 6 -1.12 11.78 -13.67
C VAL A 6 -1.99 10.91 -14.56
N GLU A 7 -1.47 10.48 -15.70
CA GLU A 7 -2.16 9.61 -16.63
C GLU A 7 -1.68 8.16 -16.49
N PHE A 8 -2.64 7.23 -16.54
CA PHE A 8 -2.37 5.79 -16.49
C PHE A 8 -2.92 5.12 -17.74
N GLY A 9 -2.26 4.06 -18.18
CA GLY A 9 -2.75 3.20 -19.25
C GLY A 9 -4.06 2.48 -18.91
N GLU A 10 -4.38 1.47 -19.70
CA GLU A 10 -5.52 0.61 -19.44
C GLU A 10 -5.25 -0.32 -18.26
N ARG A 11 -6.29 -0.62 -17.44
CA ARG A 11 -6.27 -1.57 -16.33
C ARG A 11 -5.05 -1.43 -15.40
N PRO A 12 -4.74 -0.24 -14.88
CA PRO A 12 -3.54 -0.04 -14.07
C PRO A 12 -3.65 -0.77 -12.73
N VAL A 13 -2.55 -1.42 -12.32
CA VAL A 13 -2.46 -2.12 -11.04
C VAL A 13 -1.46 -1.39 -10.15
N PHE A 14 -1.86 -1.06 -8.93
CA PHE A 14 -1.12 -0.24 -7.97
C PHE A 14 -0.59 -1.05 -6.80
N LEU A 15 0.55 -0.67 -6.27
CA LEU A 15 1.05 -1.16 -4.99
C LEU A 15 0.38 -0.41 -3.84
N ALA A 16 -0.23 -1.15 -2.90
CA ALA A 16 -0.85 -0.54 -1.71
C ALA A 16 0.20 0.01 -0.73
N PRO A 17 -0.09 1.12 -0.02
CA PRO A 17 0.74 1.60 1.10
C PRO A 17 0.70 0.61 2.27
N MET A 18 1.87 0.16 2.74
CA MET A 18 1.97 -0.83 3.82
C MET A 18 3.17 -0.52 4.73
N GLU A 19 2.88 -0.35 6.02
CA GLU A 19 3.89 -0.08 7.05
C GLU A 19 4.94 -1.19 7.11
N ASP A 20 6.21 -0.81 7.18
CA ASP A 20 7.37 -1.68 7.23
C ASP A 20 7.51 -2.63 6.00
N VAL A 21 6.87 -2.33 4.88
CA VAL A 21 6.89 -3.13 3.64
C VAL A 21 7.18 -2.29 2.42
N THR A 22 6.46 -1.17 2.24
CA THR A 22 6.60 -0.34 1.05
C THR A 22 7.65 0.76 1.23
N ASP A 23 8.81 0.36 1.72
CA ASP A 23 10.00 1.21 1.68
C ASP A 23 10.48 1.42 0.23
N ILE A 24 11.36 2.39 0.02
CA ILE A 24 11.79 2.78 -1.33
C ILE A 24 12.41 1.60 -2.11
N GLY A 25 13.17 0.71 -1.45
CA GLY A 25 13.78 -0.45 -2.10
C GLY A 25 12.73 -1.39 -2.69
N PHE A 26 11.70 -1.71 -1.90
CA PHE A 26 10.62 -2.58 -2.37
C PHE A 26 9.74 -1.89 -3.42
N ARG A 27 9.46 -0.59 -3.29
CA ARG A 27 8.71 0.16 -4.31
C ARG A 27 9.41 0.16 -5.66
N LEU A 28 10.73 0.38 -5.69
CA LEU A 28 11.54 0.33 -6.91
C LEU A 28 11.46 -1.04 -7.60
N LEU A 29 11.51 -2.14 -6.83
CA LEU A 29 11.31 -3.48 -7.37
C LEU A 29 9.92 -3.66 -7.96
N CYS A 30 8.87 -3.25 -7.25
CA CYS A 30 7.50 -3.32 -7.76
C CYS A 30 7.31 -2.49 -9.04
N LYS A 31 7.92 -1.31 -9.12
CA LYS A 31 7.93 -0.49 -10.35
C LYS A 31 8.62 -1.18 -11.51
N ARG A 32 9.77 -1.81 -11.28
CA ARG A 32 10.50 -2.58 -12.30
C ARG A 32 9.64 -3.69 -12.89
N PHE A 33 8.77 -4.30 -12.08
CA PHE A 33 7.85 -5.36 -12.52
C PHE A 33 6.51 -4.85 -13.04
N GLY A 34 6.28 -3.54 -13.13
CA GLY A 34 5.11 -2.99 -13.82
C GLY A 34 4.02 -2.42 -12.91
N ALA A 35 4.27 -2.24 -11.59
CA ALA A 35 3.33 -1.50 -10.77
C ALA A 35 3.09 -0.10 -11.39
N ALA A 36 1.86 0.20 -11.78
CA ALA A 36 1.55 1.45 -12.46
C ALA A 36 1.73 2.66 -11.54
N MET A 37 1.45 2.49 -10.25
CA MET A 37 1.69 3.48 -9.19
C MET A 37 2.11 2.79 -7.90
N VAL A 38 2.97 3.43 -7.13
CA VAL A 38 3.40 2.98 -5.80
C VAL A 38 3.10 4.04 -4.75
N TYR A 39 3.00 3.61 -3.50
CA TYR A 39 2.79 4.50 -2.35
C TYR A 39 3.84 4.23 -1.29
N THR A 40 4.23 5.28 -0.57
CA THR A 40 5.11 5.14 0.60
C THR A 40 4.39 4.38 1.72
N GLU A 41 5.14 3.98 2.74
CA GLU A 41 4.55 3.66 4.04
C GLU A 41 3.77 4.88 4.53
N PHE A 42 2.69 4.65 5.32
CA PHE A 42 1.90 5.78 5.81
C PHE A 42 2.63 6.57 6.91
N VAL A 43 2.54 7.89 6.81
CA VAL A 43 3.26 8.86 7.63
C VAL A 43 2.30 9.50 8.64
N SER A 44 2.67 9.50 9.93
CA SER A 44 1.89 10.21 10.96
C SER A 44 2.05 11.71 10.81
N ALA A 45 0.92 12.41 10.62
CA ALA A 45 0.90 13.86 10.52
C ALA A 45 1.46 14.51 11.80
N GLU A 46 1.04 14.02 12.97
CA GLU A 46 1.51 14.56 14.26
C GLU A 46 3.00 14.31 14.52
N ALA A 47 3.58 13.24 13.96
CA ALA A 47 5.02 12.98 14.07
C ALA A 47 5.80 13.81 13.05
N LEU A 48 5.23 14.00 11.85
CA LEU A 48 5.87 14.76 10.76
C LEU A 48 6.06 16.23 11.14
N ILE A 49 5.00 16.89 11.65
CA ILE A 49 5.07 18.29 12.07
C ILE A 49 5.98 18.54 13.29
N ARG A 50 6.44 17.47 13.96
CA ARG A 50 7.40 17.51 15.06
C ARG A 50 8.81 17.11 14.64
N ASP A 51 9.08 17.05 13.35
CA ASP A 51 10.38 16.70 12.77
C ASP A 51 10.96 15.37 13.25
N VAL A 52 10.11 14.36 13.50
CA VAL A 52 10.57 13.02 13.88
C VAL A 52 11.35 12.40 12.73
N LYS A 53 12.65 12.21 12.91
CA LYS A 53 13.59 11.76 11.85
C LYS A 53 13.14 10.51 11.10
N SER A 54 12.67 9.48 11.80
CA SER A 54 12.17 8.25 11.17
C SER A 54 10.92 8.47 10.32
N THR A 55 10.13 9.49 10.64
CA THR A 55 8.95 9.89 9.89
C THR A 55 9.35 10.65 8.63
N ILE A 56 10.29 11.57 8.73
CA ILE A 56 10.83 12.33 7.59
C ILE A 56 11.49 11.38 6.57
N GLN A 57 12.21 10.36 7.03
CA GLN A 57 12.83 9.36 6.14
C GLN A 57 11.81 8.63 5.24
N LYS A 58 10.56 8.47 5.69
CA LYS A 58 9.49 7.86 4.88
C LYS A 58 9.03 8.74 3.71
N LEU A 59 9.38 10.02 3.69
CA LEU A 59 9.10 10.92 2.57
C LEU A 59 10.09 10.76 1.40
N THR A 60 11.14 9.96 1.57
CA THR A 60 12.14 9.73 0.51
C THR A 60 11.50 9.02 -0.67
N ILE A 61 11.57 9.65 -1.83
CA ILE A 61 11.10 9.15 -3.12
C ILE A 61 12.19 9.26 -4.17
N SER A 62 12.05 8.52 -5.27
CA SER A 62 12.96 8.55 -6.42
C SER A 62 12.18 8.84 -7.70
N ASP A 63 12.82 9.53 -8.65
CA ASP A 63 12.21 9.77 -9.95
C ASP A 63 11.95 8.47 -10.74
N THR A 64 12.72 7.42 -10.46
CA THR A 64 12.57 6.12 -11.12
C THR A 64 11.34 5.31 -10.65
N GLU A 65 10.72 5.70 -9.52
CA GLU A 65 9.49 5.05 -9.04
C GLU A 65 8.21 5.80 -9.39
N ARG A 66 8.31 6.94 -10.10
CA ARG A 66 7.13 7.73 -10.49
C ARG A 66 6.19 6.96 -11.45
N PRO A 67 4.86 7.15 -11.34
CA PRO A 67 4.16 7.98 -10.35
C PRO A 67 4.20 7.37 -8.94
N VAL A 68 4.41 8.23 -7.93
CA VAL A 68 4.49 7.85 -6.53
C VAL A 68 3.60 8.72 -5.65
N GLY A 69 2.83 8.11 -4.76
CA GLY A 69 2.04 8.78 -3.75
C GLY A 69 2.69 8.73 -2.37
N ILE A 70 2.61 9.82 -1.61
CA ILE A 70 2.94 9.81 -0.18
C ILE A 70 1.63 9.77 0.60
N GLN A 71 1.49 8.75 1.47
CA GLN A 71 0.30 8.59 2.28
C GLN A 71 0.50 9.12 3.69
N ILE A 72 -0.40 10.00 4.15
CA ILE A 72 -0.42 10.55 5.51
C ILE A 72 -1.66 10.10 6.28
N TYR A 73 -1.54 10.04 7.60
CA TYR A 73 -2.66 9.77 8.49
C TYR A 73 -2.57 10.63 9.76
N GLY A 74 -3.72 10.95 10.31
CA GLY A 74 -3.86 11.73 11.52
C GLY A 74 -5.33 11.84 11.92
N ARG A 75 -5.60 12.60 12.96
CA ARG A 75 -6.95 12.88 13.46
C ARG A 75 -7.19 14.36 13.73
N ASP A 76 -6.17 15.14 13.68
CA ASP A 76 -6.20 16.59 13.91
C ASP A 76 -6.15 17.32 12.58
N VAL A 77 -7.06 18.29 12.39
CA VAL A 77 -7.21 19.01 11.12
C VAL A 77 -5.97 19.83 10.81
N GLU A 78 -5.47 20.57 11.77
CA GLU A 78 -4.32 21.46 11.58
C GLU A 78 -3.05 20.66 11.30
N ALA A 79 -2.83 19.57 12.05
CA ALA A 79 -1.69 18.68 11.84
C ALA A 79 -1.74 18.02 10.46
N MET A 80 -2.92 17.60 9.97
CA MET A 80 -3.07 17.01 8.65
C MET A 80 -2.81 18.01 7.53
N VAL A 81 -3.28 19.25 7.67
CA VAL A 81 -3.03 20.33 6.71
C VAL A 81 -1.53 20.66 6.65
N GLU A 82 -0.89 20.83 7.80
CA GLU A 82 0.53 21.17 7.84
C GLU A 82 1.41 20.02 7.32
N ALA A 83 1.08 18.79 7.68
CA ALA A 83 1.74 17.59 7.14
C ALA A 83 1.59 17.50 5.62
N ALA A 84 0.42 17.81 5.07
CA ALA A 84 0.20 17.80 3.63
C ALA A 84 1.08 18.83 2.89
N LYS A 85 1.27 20.03 3.45
CA LYS A 85 2.19 21.04 2.89
C LYS A 85 3.65 20.58 2.93
N ILE A 86 4.08 19.92 4.02
CA ILE A 86 5.43 19.34 4.12
C ILE A 86 5.60 18.23 3.06
N VAL A 87 4.60 17.37 2.90
CA VAL A 87 4.61 16.32 1.88
C VAL A 87 4.63 16.89 0.47
N GLU A 88 3.88 17.96 0.19
CA GLU A 88 3.92 18.63 -1.11
C GLU A 88 5.33 19.10 -1.46
N GLN A 89 6.09 19.60 -0.48
CA GLN A 89 7.49 20.03 -0.68
C GLN A 89 8.43 18.85 -0.99
N ALA A 90 8.10 17.63 -0.52
CA ALA A 90 8.83 16.43 -0.89
C ALA A 90 8.58 16.00 -2.36
N GLY A 91 7.58 16.58 -3.02
CA GLY A 91 7.32 16.48 -4.44
C GLY A 91 6.80 15.15 -4.95
N PRO A 92 5.88 14.44 -4.26
CA PRO A 92 5.20 13.28 -4.84
C PRO A 92 4.28 13.67 -5.98
N ASP A 93 3.77 12.69 -6.72
CA ASP A 93 2.76 12.94 -7.74
C ASP A 93 1.35 13.08 -7.15
N VAL A 94 1.12 12.48 -5.98
CA VAL A 94 -0.17 12.45 -5.28
C VAL A 94 0.04 12.46 -3.76
N ILE A 95 -0.82 13.16 -3.04
CA ILE A 95 -0.95 13.06 -1.57
C ILE A 95 -2.15 12.17 -1.27
N ASP A 96 -1.95 11.08 -0.53
CA ASP A 96 -3.03 10.15 -0.18
C ASP A 96 -3.38 10.21 1.31
N LEU A 97 -4.66 10.26 1.63
CA LEU A 97 -5.17 10.31 3.01
C LEU A 97 -5.59 8.90 3.46
N ASN A 98 -4.98 8.41 4.55
CA ASN A 98 -5.31 7.11 5.11
C ASN A 98 -6.49 7.19 6.09
N PHE A 99 -7.63 6.69 5.67
CA PHE A 99 -8.80 6.43 6.51
C PHE A 99 -9.16 4.94 6.54
N GLY A 100 -8.17 4.06 6.28
CA GLY A 100 -8.38 2.62 6.16
C GLY A 100 -7.55 1.74 7.11
N CYS A 101 -6.50 2.23 7.76
CA CYS A 101 -5.65 1.44 8.66
C CYS A 101 -6.44 0.96 9.89
N PRO A 102 -6.64 -0.38 10.08
CA PRO A 102 -7.52 -0.89 11.13
C PRO A 102 -6.81 -1.15 12.46
N VAL A 103 -5.46 -1.06 12.49
CA VAL A 103 -4.67 -1.48 13.67
C VAL A 103 -4.98 -0.64 14.90
N LYS A 104 -5.07 -1.29 16.06
CA LYS A 104 -5.51 -0.66 17.31
C LYS A 104 -4.73 0.61 17.68
N LYS A 105 -3.41 0.63 17.47
CA LYS A 105 -2.56 1.79 17.77
C LYS A 105 -2.88 3.04 16.92
N VAL A 106 -3.54 2.88 15.77
CA VAL A 106 -3.99 3.96 14.88
C VAL A 106 -5.49 4.19 15.03
N ALA A 107 -6.31 3.20 14.70
CA ALA A 107 -7.77 3.30 14.73
C ALA A 107 -8.34 3.53 16.14
N GLY A 108 -7.72 2.93 17.16
CA GLY A 108 -8.12 3.14 18.56
C GLY A 108 -7.84 4.55 19.10
N LYS A 109 -7.04 5.33 18.37
CA LYS A 109 -6.80 6.75 18.66
C LYS A 109 -7.64 7.69 17.79
N GLY A 110 -8.57 7.16 17.00
CA GLY A 110 -9.44 7.94 16.13
C GLY A 110 -8.82 8.36 14.80
N ALA A 111 -7.63 7.82 14.43
CA ALA A 111 -6.98 8.04 13.12
C ALA A 111 -7.18 6.83 12.20
N GLY A 112 -6.75 6.91 10.94
CA GLY A 112 -6.94 5.82 9.99
C GLY A 112 -8.41 5.39 9.91
N ALA A 113 -8.71 4.09 9.99
CA ALA A 113 -10.08 3.59 9.97
C ALA A 113 -10.91 4.03 11.19
N GLY A 114 -10.30 4.58 12.24
CA GLY A 114 -11.02 5.19 13.37
C GLY A 114 -11.87 6.40 12.94
N MET A 115 -11.49 7.08 11.88
CA MET A 115 -12.24 8.20 11.31
C MET A 115 -13.62 7.80 10.78
N LEU A 116 -13.83 6.50 10.44
CA LEU A 116 -15.16 5.99 10.05
C LEU A 116 -16.23 6.14 11.12
N GLN A 117 -15.83 6.42 12.37
CA GLN A 117 -16.76 6.75 13.47
C GLN A 117 -17.02 8.26 13.61
N ASN A 118 -16.34 9.10 12.83
CA ASN A 118 -16.52 10.56 12.85
C ASN A 118 -16.42 11.13 11.43
N ILE A 119 -17.47 10.87 10.62
CA ILE A 119 -17.52 11.30 9.22
C ILE A 119 -17.42 12.81 9.07
N PRO A 120 -18.11 13.66 9.88
CA PRO A 120 -17.96 15.11 9.74
C PRO A 120 -16.50 15.56 9.85
N LYS A 121 -15.73 14.99 10.77
CA LYS A 121 -14.31 15.32 10.95
C LYS A 121 -13.44 14.76 9.80
N MET A 122 -13.75 13.56 9.29
CA MET A 122 -13.09 13.01 8.11
C MET A 122 -13.23 13.93 6.90
N LEU A 123 -14.44 14.42 6.65
CA LEU A 123 -14.73 15.33 5.55
C LEU A 123 -14.06 16.69 5.74
N GLU A 124 -14.08 17.24 6.97
CA GLU A 124 -13.38 18.48 7.32
C GLU A 124 -11.88 18.38 7.03
N ILE A 125 -11.22 17.32 7.50
CA ILE A 125 -9.80 17.07 7.22
C ILE A 125 -9.56 16.99 5.72
N THR A 126 -10.37 16.21 5.00
CA THR A 126 -10.22 16.01 3.56
C THR A 126 -10.33 17.32 2.80
N GLN A 127 -11.38 18.10 3.08
CA GLN A 127 -11.60 19.38 2.44
C GLN A 127 -10.47 20.36 2.73
N LYS A 128 -10.05 20.48 4.01
CA LYS A 128 -8.99 21.41 4.41
C LYS A 128 -7.63 21.04 3.79
N VAL A 129 -7.32 19.75 3.67
CA VAL A 129 -6.10 19.31 2.97
C VAL A 129 -6.19 19.64 1.49
N VAL A 130 -7.32 19.35 0.81
CA VAL A 130 -7.51 19.67 -0.61
C VAL A 130 -7.37 21.17 -0.87
N GLU A 131 -7.91 22.02 0.01
CA GLU A 131 -7.80 23.48 -0.09
C GLU A 131 -6.36 24.00 0.13
N ALA A 132 -5.52 23.27 0.86
CA ALA A 132 -4.22 23.72 1.32
C ALA A 132 -3.05 23.38 0.37
N VAL A 133 -3.23 22.46 -0.56
CA VAL A 133 -2.18 21.96 -1.46
C VAL A 133 -2.60 22.05 -2.93
N SER A 134 -1.61 22.11 -3.83
CA SER A 134 -1.82 22.14 -5.27
C SER A 134 -1.80 20.76 -5.90
N LEU A 135 -1.17 19.77 -5.24
CA LEU A 135 -1.08 18.41 -5.70
C LEU A 135 -2.44 17.69 -5.63
N PRO A 136 -2.68 16.69 -6.49
CA PRO A 136 -3.86 15.85 -6.40
C PRO A 136 -3.91 15.14 -5.03
N VAL A 137 -5.05 15.26 -4.35
CA VAL A 137 -5.33 14.55 -3.09
C VAL A 137 -6.21 13.35 -3.38
N THR A 138 -5.88 12.20 -2.85
CA THR A 138 -6.66 10.96 -2.90
C THR A 138 -6.97 10.45 -1.51
N VAL A 139 -7.92 9.54 -1.40
CA VAL A 139 -8.31 8.92 -0.12
C VAL A 139 -8.28 7.41 -0.26
N LYS A 140 -7.75 6.72 0.76
CA LYS A 140 -7.87 5.28 0.91
C LYS A 140 -8.65 4.93 2.17
N THR A 141 -9.77 4.21 2.01
CA THR A 141 -10.69 3.87 3.10
C THR A 141 -11.20 2.44 3.02
N ARG A 142 -12.17 2.09 3.85
CA ARG A 142 -12.86 0.80 3.94
C ARG A 142 -14.37 0.97 3.73
N LEU A 143 -15.11 -0.18 3.67
CA LEU A 143 -16.56 -0.19 3.48
C LEU A 143 -17.35 0.50 4.60
N GLY A 144 -16.78 0.55 5.79
CA GLY A 144 -17.39 1.11 6.99
C GLY A 144 -16.69 0.63 8.26
N TRP A 145 -17.26 0.94 9.42
CA TRP A 145 -16.72 0.53 10.71
C TRP A 145 -16.93 -0.97 10.97
N ASN A 146 -18.14 -1.45 10.77
CA ASN A 146 -18.56 -2.84 10.93
C ASN A 146 -19.68 -3.18 9.92
N HIS A 147 -20.22 -4.39 9.95
CA HIS A 147 -21.28 -4.82 9.04
C HIS A 147 -22.61 -4.07 9.22
N GLU A 148 -22.86 -3.48 10.38
CA GLU A 148 -24.05 -2.69 10.66
C GLU A 148 -23.91 -1.23 10.19
N GLN A 149 -22.69 -0.81 9.90
CA GLN A 149 -22.33 0.55 9.50
C GLN A 149 -21.52 0.54 8.18
N LEU A 150 -22.12 -0.01 7.14
CA LEU A 150 -21.61 0.05 5.77
C LEU A 150 -22.04 1.38 5.14
N ILE A 151 -21.09 2.30 5.00
CA ILE A 151 -21.38 3.68 4.61
C ILE A 151 -20.70 4.12 3.30
N ILE A 152 -19.92 3.23 2.69
CA ILE A 152 -19.01 3.60 1.59
C ILE A 152 -19.73 4.21 0.40
N THR A 153 -20.94 3.76 0.07
CA THR A 153 -21.71 4.26 -1.07
C THR A 153 -22.07 5.76 -0.92
N GLN A 154 -22.50 6.15 0.27
CA GLN A 154 -22.76 7.55 0.60
C GLN A 154 -21.48 8.34 0.85
N LEU A 155 -20.50 7.74 1.55
CA LEU A 155 -19.23 8.39 1.89
C LEU A 155 -18.44 8.75 0.64
N ALA A 156 -18.49 7.93 -0.42
CA ALA A 156 -17.78 8.19 -1.66
C ALA A 156 -18.21 9.52 -2.33
N GLU A 157 -19.51 9.81 -2.36
CA GLU A 157 -20.03 11.08 -2.87
C GLU A 157 -19.53 12.26 -2.02
N GLN A 158 -19.62 12.14 -0.69
CA GLN A 158 -19.17 13.20 0.22
C GLN A 158 -17.68 13.48 0.11
N LEU A 159 -16.86 12.44 -0.04
CA LEU A 159 -15.41 12.59 -0.25
C LEU A 159 -15.09 13.23 -1.60
N GLN A 160 -15.81 12.84 -2.67
CA GLN A 160 -15.69 13.47 -3.98
C GLN A 160 -16.03 14.97 -3.88
N ASP A 161 -17.07 15.34 -3.17
CA ASP A 161 -17.50 16.73 -2.98
C ASP A 161 -16.45 17.57 -2.23
N CYS A 162 -15.61 16.93 -1.39
CA CYS A 162 -14.44 17.58 -0.81
C CYS A 162 -13.33 17.89 -1.82
N GLY A 163 -13.43 17.39 -3.07
CA GLY A 163 -12.50 17.69 -4.16
C GLY A 163 -11.34 16.70 -4.36
N ILE A 164 -11.40 15.51 -3.76
CA ILE A 164 -10.41 14.45 -4.00
C ILE A 164 -10.39 14.02 -5.48
N LYS A 165 -9.25 13.47 -5.94
CA LYS A 165 -9.04 13.10 -7.34
C LYS A 165 -9.15 11.60 -7.62
N ALA A 166 -9.18 10.77 -6.59
CA ALA A 166 -9.49 9.35 -6.67
C ALA A 166 -9.82 8.79 -5.28
N LEU A 167 -10.55 7.68 -5.26
CA LEU A 167 -10.92 6.97 -4.03
C LEU A 167 -10.52 5.50 -4.11
N THR A 168 -9.68 5.05 -3.18
CA THR A 168 -9.36 3.63 -3.01
C THR A 168 -10.22 3.01 -1.91
N ILE A 169 -10.89 1.92 -2.21
CA ILE A 169 -11.80 1.24 -1.29
C ILE A 169 -11.30 -0.17 -1.02
N HIS A 170 -10.98 -0.47 0.23
CA HIS A 170 -10.74 -1.84 0.67
C HIS A 170 -12.08 -2.54 0.97
N GLY A 171 -12.34 -3.67 0.32
CA GLY A 171 -13.57 -4.45 0.42
C GLY A 171 -13.81 -5.13 1.77
N ARG A 172 -13.35 -4.55 2.85
CA ARG A 172 -13.58 -4.98 4.25
C ARG A 172 -13.96 -3.80 5.14
N THR A 173 -14.68 -4.10 6.21
CA THR A 173 -14.91 -3.15 7.30
C THR A 173 -13.68 -3.03 8.21
N ARG A 174 -13.66 -2.02 9.08
CA ARG A 174 -12.58 -1.91 10.09
C ARG A 174 -12.61 -3.10 11.05
N SER A 175 -13.78 -3.55 11.48
CA SER A 175 -13.92 -4.64 12.45
C SER A 175 -13.43 -5.99 11.92
N GLN A 176 -13.58 -6.24 10.63
CA GLN A 176 -13.02 -7.44 9.99
C GLN A 176 -11.48 -7.45 10.01
N MET A 177 -10.84 -6.29 10.06
CA MET A 177 -9.38 -6.18 9.87
C MET A 177 -8.94 -6.87 8.57
N TYR A 178 -8.54 -8.15 8.66
CA TYR A 178 -8.10 -9.00 7.54
C TYR A 178 -8.79 -10.37 7.54
N THR A 179 -9.82 -10.57 8.38
CA THR A 179 -10.58 -11.81 8.44
C THR A 179 -11.71 -11.84 7.43
N GLY A 180 -12.17 -13.03 7.06
CA GLY A 180 -13.16 -13.22 6.00
C GLY A 180 -12.66 -12.77 4.64
N ASP A 181 -13.54 -12.73 3.66
CA ASP A 181 -13.23 -12.30 2.30
C ASP A 181 -13.51 -10.81 2.09
N ALA A 182 -12.79 -10.18 1.16
CA ALA A 182 -13.09 -8.82 0.73
C ALA A 182 -14.36 -8.82 -0.14
N ASP A 183 -15.34 -8.03 0.25
CA ASP A 183 -16.57 -7.83 -0.54
C ASP A 183 -16.38 -6.68 -1.53
N TRP A 184 -16.33 -7.02 -2.81
CA TRP A 184 -16.20 -6.05 -3.90
C TRP A 184 -17.55 -5.53 -4.40
N THR A 185 -18.67 -6.06 -3.91
CA THR A 185 -20.01 -5.67 -4.38
C THR A 185 -20.25 -4.17 -4.19
N LEU A 186 -19.97 -3.66 -2.97
CA LEU A 186 -20.13 -2.24 -2.67
C LEU A 186 -19.11 -1.35 -3.42
N ILE A 187 -17.91 -1.86 -3.73
CA ILE A 187 -16.96 -1.14 -4.58
C ILE A 187 -17.55 -0.96 -5.98
N GLY A 188 -18.12 -2.03 -6.55
CA GLY A 188 -18.81 -1.99 -7.83
C GLY A 188 -20.05 -1.10 -7.81
N GLU A 189 -20.81 -1.04 -6.71
CA GLU A 189 -21.94 -0.11 -6.55
C GLU A 189 -21.47 1.34 -6.57
N VAL A 190 -20.42 1.69 -5.83
CA VAL A 190 -19.82 3.04 -5.88
C VAL A 190 -19.41 3.39 -7.30
N LYS A 191 -18.74 2.46 -8.01
CA LYS A 191 -18.29 2.70 -9.39
C LYS A 191 -19.45 2.93 -10.36
N ARG A 192 -20.56 2.20 -10.21
CA ARG A 192 -21.75 2.34 -11.06
C ARG A 192 -22.64 3.53 -10.71
N ASN A 193 -22.37 4.22 -9.60
CA ASN A 193 -23.16 5.39 -9.21
C ASN A 193 -22.91 6.55 -10.20
N PRO A 194 -23.95 7.03 -10.92
CA PRO A 194 -23.79 8.06 -11.94
C PRO A 194 -23.35 9.42 -11.40
N ARG A 195 -23.37 9.61 -10.08
CA ARG A 195 -22.87 10.83 -9.43
C ARG A 195 -21.38 10.78 -9.11
N ILE A 196 -20.75 9.62 -9.25
CA ILE A 196 -19.30 9.45 -9.04
C ILE A 196 -18.58 9.68 -10.36
N HIS A 197 -17.71 10.69 -10.38
CA HIS A 197 -16.93 11.09 -11.56
C HIS A 197 -15.43 10.91 -11.39
N ILE A 198 -14.97 10.66 -10.17
CA ILE A 198 -13.57 10.37 -9.87
C ILE A 198 -13.26 8.87 -10.08
N PRO A 199 -12.00 8.51 -10.39
CA PRO A 199 -11.58 7.12 -10.43
C PRO A 199 -11.81 6.39 -9.11
N ILE A 200 -12.34 5.15 -9.22
CA ILE A 200 -12.52 4.22 -8.12
C ILE A 200 -11.51 3.09 -8.23
N ILE A 201 -10.70 2.93 -7.20
CA ILE A 201 -9.64 1.93 -7.11
C ILE A 201 -10.09 0.83 -6.14
N GLY A 202 -10.22 -0.40 -6.63
CA GLY A 202 -10.61 -1.52 -5.79
C GLY A 202 -9.41 -2.18 -5.11
N ASN A 203 -9.58 -2.58 -3.85
CA ASN A 203 -8.54 -3.23 -3.06
C ASN A 203 -9.11 -4.34 -2.17
N GLY A 204 -8.37 -5.42 -2.02
CA GLY A 204 -8.67 -6.55 -1.13
C GLY A 204 -8.65 -7.89 -1.86
N ASP A 205 -7.86 -8.84 -1.34
CA ASP A 205 -7.75 -10.24 -1.76
C ASP A 205 -7.50 -10.47 -3.27
N ILE A 206 -6.69 -9.63 -3.86
CA ILE A 206 -6.15 -9.83 -5.20
C ILE A 206 -4.76 -10.43 -5.07
N HIS A 207 -4.54 -11.61 -5.68
CA HIS A 207 -3.34 -12.42 -5.55
C HIS A 207 -2.63 -12.66 -6.89
N SER A 208 -3.20 -12.21 -8.01
CA SER A 208 -2.62 -12.30 -9.35
C SER A 208 -3.16 -11.21 -10.27
N LEU A 209 -2.51 -11.01 -11.43
CA LEU A 209 -3.04 -10.13 -12.47
C LEU A 209 -4.34 -10.67 -13.08
N ASP A 210 -4.50 -11.99 -13.19
CA ASP A 210 -5.75 -12.61 -13.65
C ASP A 210 -6.93 -12.30 -12.72
N GLU A 211 -6.69 -12.27 -11.40
CA GLU A 211 -7.71 -11.85 -10.43
C GLU A 211 -8.00 -10.34 -10.54
N ALA A 212 -6.97 -9.54 -10.80
CA ALA A 212 -7.16 -8.11 -11.08
C ALA A 212 -7.99 -7.89 -12.35
N ASP A 213 -7.73 -8.63 -13.43
CA ASP A 213 -8.51 -8.57 -14.67
C ASP A 213 -9.97 -8.95 -14.45
N LYS A 214 -10.23 -10.01 -13.70
CA LYS A 214 -11.60 -10.38 -13.30
C LYS A 214 -12.29 -9.28 -12.50
N ALA A 215 -11.55 -8.59 -11.62
CA ALA A 215 -12.11 -7.48 -10.85
C ALA A 215 -12.46 -6.28 -11.76
N PHE A 216 -11.64 -5.94 -12.75
CA PHE A 216 -11.97 -4.94 -13.76
C PHE A 216 -13.25 -5.31 -14.52
N ASP A 217 -13.34 -6.55 -15.02
CA ASP A 217 -14.47 -7.02 -15.82
C ASP A 217 -15.77 -7.08 -15.00
N THR A 218 -15.68 -7.51 -13.74
CA THR A 218 -16.87 -7.74 -12.89
C THR A 218 -17.40 -6.44 -12.28
N TYR A 219 -16.51 -5.60 -11.79
CA TYR A 219 -16.88 -4.43 -10.97
C TYR A 219 -16.70 -3.10 -11.68
N GLY A 220 -16.01 -3.08 -12.83
CA GLY A 220 -15.80 -1.91 -13.67
C GLY A 220 -14.92 -0.84 -13.05
N VAL A 221 -14.10 -1.19 -12.04
CA VAL A 221 -13.19 -0.25 -11.36
C VAL A 221 -12.15 0.33 -12.32
N ASP A 222 -11.64 1.52 -12.02
CA ASP A 222 -10.67 2.21 -12.87
C ASP A 222 -9.23 1.73 -12.63
N ALA A 223 -8.94 1.22 -11.43
CA ALA A 223 -7.67 0.60 -11.07
C ALA A 223 -7.90 -0.48 -10.01
N VAL A 224 -6.93 -1.39 -9.90
CA VAL A 224 -6.85 -2.40 -8.84
C VAL A 224 -5.60 -2.13 -8.01
N MET A 225 -5.73 -2.23 -6.67
CA MET A 225 -4.60 -2.05 -5.76
C MET A 225 -4.30 -3.36 -5.04
N ILE A 226 -3.05 -3.84 -5.12
CA ILE A 226 -2.60 -5.08 -4.49
C ILE A 226 -1.79 -4.76 -3.22
N GLY A 227 -2.12 -5.43 -2.13
CA GLY A 227 -1.40 -5.29 -0.84
C GLY A 227 -0.63 -6.55 -0.48
N ARG A 228 -1.14 -7.34 0.47
CA ARG A 228 -0.45 -8.47 1.11
C ARG A 228 0.14 -9.51 0.15
N ALA A 229 -0.45 -9.71 -1.01
CA ALA A 229 0.06 -10.64 -2.02
C ALA A 229 1.41 -10.21 -2.63
N THR A 230 1.80 -8.94 -2.46
CA THR A 230 3.10 -8.44 -2.93
C THR A 230 4.26 -8.79 -1.99
N PHE A 231 4.00 -9.27 -0.76
CA PHE A 231 5.07 -9.56 0.20
C PHE A 231 6.02 -10.63 -0.33
N GLY A 232 7.29 -10.25 -0.55
CA GLY A 232 8.28 -11.12 -1.17
C GLY A 232 7.90 -11.63 -2.56
N CYS A 233 7.07 -10.85 -3.27
CA CYS A 233 6.56 -11.15 -4.60
C CYS A 233 6.38 -9.87 -5.42
N PRO A 234 7.44 -9.03 -5.60
CA PRO A 234 7.32 -7.80 -6.39
C PRO A 234 6.98 -8.06 -7.86
N TRP A 235 7.29 -9.24 -8.37
CA TRP A 235 6.97 -9.70 -9.74
C TRP A 235 5.48 -9.97 -9.99
N ILE A 236 4.61 -9.86 -8.96
CA ILE A 236 3.15 -10.01 -9.12
C ILE A 236 2.55 -9.00 -10.11
N PHE A 237 3.23 -7.91 -10.39
CA PHE A 237 2.81 -6.87 -11.34
C PHE A 237 3.20 -7.17 -12.79
N SER A 238 3.82 -8.32 -13.06
CA SER A 238 4.26 -8.75 -14.39
C SER A 238 3.62 -10.07 -14.80
N HIS A 239 3.34 -10.24 -16.08
CA HIS A 239 3.00 -11.53 -16.67
C HIS A 239 4.24 -12.37 -17.00
N GLU A 240 5.46 -11.89 -16.73
CA GLU A 240 6.69 -12.61 -16.97
C GLU A 240 6.78 -13.85 -16.06
N GLU A 241 7.00 -15.01 -16.65
CA GLU A 241 7.26 -16.24 -15.93
C GLU A 241 8.73 -16.29 -15.50
N LEU A 242 8.97 -16.02 -14.21
CA LEU A 242 10.30 -16.12 -13.63
C LEU A 242 10.57 -17.52 -13.10
N THR A 243 11.80 -18.00 -13.33
CA THR A 243 12.28 -19.23 -12.69
C THR A 243 12.42 -19.07 -11.18
N PHE A 244 12.55 -20.19 -10.45
CA PHE A 244 12.81 -20.16 -9.01
C PHE A 244 14.07 -19.37 -8.67
N ASN A 245 15.15 -19.57 -9.42
CA ASN A 245 16.43 -18.88 -9.22
C ASN A 245 16.32 -17.37 -9.45
N GLN A 246 15.63 -16.93 -10.51
CA GLN A 246 15.38 -15.50 -10.74
C GLN A 246 14.60 -14.86 -9.60
N LYS A 247 13.62 -15.55 -9.04
CA LYS A 247 12.86 -15.07 -7.88
C LYS A 247 13.73 -14.98 -6.61
N LEU A 248 14.65 -15.93 -6.41
CA LEU A 248 15.65 -15.85 -5.34
C LEU A 248 16.58 -14.66 -5.53
N ASP A 249 17.10 -14.43 -6.75
CA ASP A 249 17.96 -13.28 -7.06
C ASP A 249 17.30 -11.95 -6.69
N ILE A 250 15.99 -11.80 -6.94
CA ILE A 250 15.22 -10.62 -6.59
C ILE A 250 15.13 -10.45 -5.06
N LEU A 251 14.95 -11.54 -4.30
CA LEU A 251 14.91 -11.49 -2.84
C LEU A 251 16.29 -11.17 -2.23
N GLU A 252 17.37 -11.68 -2.82
CA GLU A 252 18.74 -11.33 -2.45
C GLU A 252 19.06 -9.87 -2.77
N GLU A 253 18.60 -9.37 -3.92
CA GLU A 253 18.71 -7.95 -4.28
C GLU A 253 17.99 -7.06 -3.26
N LEU A 254 16.76 -7.43 -2.86
CA LEU A 254 15.99 -6.71 -1.83
C LEU A 254 16.75 -6.69 -0.50
N LEU A 255 17.40 -7.81 -0.11
CA LEU A 255 18.21 -7.87 1.09
C LEU A 255 19.38 -6.86 1.02
N ARG A 256 20.12 -6.86 -0.09
CA ARG A 256 21.26 -5.94 -0.29
C ARG A 256 20.83 -4.49 -0.26
N ILE A 257 19.75 -4.15 -0.96
CA ILE A 257 19.17 -2.79 -0.96
C ILE A 257 18.80 -2.35 0.46
N ASN A 258 18.16 -3.22 1.25
CA ASN A 258 17.74 -2.89 2.60
C ASN A 258 18.92 -2.71 3.55
N VAL A 259 19.94 -3.56 3.44
CA VAL A 259 21.16 -3.47 4.25
C VAL A 259 21.95 -2.20 3.93
N GLU A 260 22.14 -1.90 2.66
CA GLU A 260 22.86 -0.70 2.20
C GLU A 260 22.13 0.60 2.63
N ARG A 261 20.80 0.62 2.51
CA ARG A 261 19.99 1.81 2.78
C ARG A 261 19.87 2.15 4.27
N ILE A 262 19.86 1.16 5.15
CA ILE A 262 19.59 1.39 6.57
C ILE A 262 20.83 1.04 7.41
N ASP A 263 21.05 -0.21 7.63
CA ASP A 263 22.16 -0.95 8.23
C ASP A 263 21.86 -2.46 8.14
N GLU A 264 22.87 -3.29 8.41
CA GLU A 264 22.75 -4.74 8.28
C GLU A 264 21.60 -5.31 9.15
N LYS A 265 21.58 -4.98 10.43
CA LYS A 265 20.60 -5.54 11.37
C LYS A 265 19.16 -5.19 10.99
N ARG A 266 18.88 -3.93 10.71
CA ARG A 266 17.55 -3.47 10.34
C ARG A 266 17.16 -3.90 8.92
N GLY A 267 18.12 -3.90 7.99
CA GLY A 267 17.93 -4.38 6.62
C GLY A 267 17.50 -5.84 6.57
N ILE A 268 18.16 -6.70 7.36
CA ILE A 268 17.77 -8.10 7.52
C ILE A 268 16.35 -8.21 8.11
N LEU A 269 16.03 -7.43 9.16
CA LEU A 269 14.69 -7.45 9.77
C LEU A 269 13.59 -7.06 8.81
N HIS A 270 13.82 -6.06 7.96
CA HIS A 270 12.88 -5.66 6.91
C HIS A 270 12.69 -6.79 5.87
N THR A 271 13.79 -7.38 5.42
CA THR A 271 13.75 -8.46 4.42
C THR A 271 13.09 -9.74 4.96
N ARG A 272 13.21 -10.04 6.26
CA ARG A 272 12.56 -11.21 6.88
C ARG A 272 11.04 -11.25 6.67
N ARG A 273 10.36 -10.11 6.61
CA ARG A 273 8.92 -10.08 6.35
C ARG A 273 8.59 -10.59 4.96
N HIS A 274 9.39 -10.22 3.98
CA HIS A 274 9.27 -10.69 2.62
C HIS A 274 9.60 -12.18 2.52
N LEU A 275 10.68 -12.64 3.12
CA LEU A 275 11.05 -14.06 3.16
C LEU A 275 10.03 -14.93 3.90
N ALA A 276 9.37 -14.40 4.92
CA ALA A 276 8.33 -15.11 5.66
C ALA A 276 7.05 -15.32 4.85
N ALA A 277 6.75 -14.41 3.94
CA ALA A 277 5.47 -14.35 3.22
C ALA A 277 5.58 -14.73 1.74
N THR A 278 6.78 -14.76 1.17
CA THR A 278 6.98 -15.06 -0.25
C THR A 278 6.32 -16.40 -0.65
N PRO A 279 5.63 -16.45 -1.79
CA PRO A 279 4.99 -17.68 -2.27
C PRO A 279 5.99 -18.75 -2.73
N ILE A 280 7.25 -18.39 -3.06
CA ILE A 280 8.21 -19.35 -3.63
C ILE A 280 8.60 -20.49 -2.67
N PHE A 281 8.44 -20.29 -1.36
CA PHE A 281 8.74 -21.30 -0.35
C PHE A 281 7.50 -22.09 0.12
N LYS A 282 6.34 -21.81 -0.48
CA LYS A 282 5.07 -22.44 -0.09
C LYS A 282 4.96 -23.85 -0.65
N GLY A 283 4.62 -24.81 0.21
CA GLY A 283 4.42 -26.20 -0.21
C GLY A 283 5.69 -27.03 -0.42
N ILE A 284 6.89 -26.48 -0.14
CA ILE A 284 8.14 -27.24 -0.22
C ILE A 284 8.22 -28.23 0.95
N PRO A 285 8.39 -29.52 0.70
CA PRO A 285 8.56 -30.53 1.75
C PRO A 285 9.79 -30.22 2.61
N ASP A 286 9.70 -30.51 3.92
CA ASP A 286 10.80 -30.38 4.90
C ASP A 286 11.48 -28.99 4.94
N PHE A 287 10.77 -27.93 4.52
CA PHE A 287 11.34 -26.57 4.45
C PHE A 287 11.28 -25.83 5.80
N ARG A 288 10.64 -26.39 6.82
CA ARG A 288 10.40 -25.71 8.09
C ARG A 288 11.71 -25.25 8.77
N GLN A 289 12.73 -26.09 8.83
CA GLN A 289 14.00 -25.76 9.49
C GLN A 289 14.77 -24.70 8.72
N THR A 290 14.82 -24.80 7.39
CA THR A 290 15.41 -23.79 6.50
C THR A 290 14.74 -22.44 6.69
N ARG A 291 13.40 -22.42 6.72
CA ARG A 291 12.65 -21.20 6.98
C ARG A 291 12.97 -20.57 8.33
N ILE A 292 13.08 -21.38 9.39
CA ILE A 292 13.47 -20.91 10.72
C ILE A 292 14.89 -20.33 10.67
N ALA A 293 15.83 -20.99 10.00
CA ALA A 293 17.20 -20.50 9.85
C ALA A 293 17.24 -19.15 9.14
N MET A 294 16.57 -19.00 7.99
CA MET A 294 16.47 -17.71 7.28
C MET A 294 15.91 -16.59 8.16
N LEU A 295 14.86 -16.87 8.92
CA LEU A 295 14.20 -15.87 9.78
C LEU A 295 15.00 -15.56 11.06
N ARG A 296 16.04 -16.34 11.37
CA ARG A 296 16.94 -16.14 12.52
C ARG A 296 18.34 -15.66 12.15
N ALA A 297 18.71 -15.69 10.88
CA ALA A 297 20.02 -15.23 10.42
C ALA A 297 20.29 -13.79 10.90
N GLU A 298 21.41 -13.54 11.55
CA GLU A 298 21.76 -12.25 12.16
C GLU A 298 22.68 -11.41 11.26
N THR A 299 23.38 -12.06 10.33
CA THR A 299 24.24 -11.41 9.34
C THR A 299 23.71 -11.60 7.92
N MET A 300 24.08 -10.70 7.03
CA MET A 300 23.76 -10.82 5.60
C MET A 300 24.41 -12.06 4.99
N ASP A 301 25.66 -12.32 5.34
CA ASP A 301 26.41 -13.48 4.83
C ASP A 301 25.75 -14.81 5.23
N ASP A 302 25.28 -14.95 6.48
CA ASP A 302 24.54 -16.13 6.90
C ASP A 302 23.24 -16.31 6.11
N LEU A 303 22.49 -15.21 5.90
CA LEU A 303 21.25 -15.28 5.16
C LEU A 303 21.49 -15.64 3.69
N LEU A 304 22.49 -15.03 3.05
CA LEU A 304 22.88 -15.35 1.66
C LEU A 304 23.33 -16.80 1.51
N ARG A 305 24.13 -17.31 2.47
CA ARG A 305 24.55 -18.72 2.48
C ARG A 305 23.35 -19.67 2.56
N ILE A 306 22.36 -19.37 3.40
CA ILE A 306 21.13 -20.18 3.49
C ILE A 306 20.33 -20.12 2.19
N LEU A 307 20.22 -18.95 1.54
CA LEU A 307 19.54 -18.80 0.26
C LEU A 307 20.26 -19.58 -0.85
N GLU A 308 21.59 -19.63 -0.84
CA GLU A 308 22.37 -20.43 -1.79
C GLU A 308 22.20 -21.94 -1.58
N GLU A 309 22.11 -22.41 -0.33
CA GLU A 309 21.74 -23.80 -0.02
C GLU A 309 20.35 -24.14 -0.56
N VAL A 310 19.39 -23.20 -0.45
CA VAL A 310 18.03 -23.33 -1.02
C VAL A 310 18.09 -23.39 -2.54
N ARG A 311 18.90 -22.54 -3.17
CA ARG A 311 19.13 -22.52 -4.63
C ARG A 311 19.64 -23.87 -5.13
N THR A 312 20.68 -24.39 -4.49
CA THR A 312 21.27 -25.69 -4.84
C THR A 312 20.29 -26.85 -4.71
N ARG A 313 19.38 -26.77 -3.72
CA ARG A 313 18.42 -27.85 -3.44
C ARG A 313 17.19 -27.82 -4.36
N LEU A 314 16.75 -26.67 -4.82
CA LEU A 314 15.43 -26.47 -5.44
C LEU A 314 15.47 -25.80 -6.81
N GLY A 315 16.65 -25.28 -7.22
CA GLY A 315 16.87 -24.56 -8.49
C GLY A 315 17.17 -25.40 -9.70
#